data_3c1c082a89ee6e118888fcd8eef46d41
#
_entry.id   3c1c082a89ee6e118888fcd8eef46d41
#
_cell.length_a   1.000
_cell.length_b   1.000
_cell.length_c   1.000
_cell.angle_alpha   90.00
_cell.angle_beta   90.00
_cell.angle_gamma   90.00
#
_symmetry.space_group_name_H-M   'P 1'
#
loop_
_entity.id
_entity.type
_entity.pdbx_description
1 polymer ?
#
loop_
_entity_poly.entity_id
_entity_poly.type
_entity_poly.pdbx_seq_one_letter_code
_entity_poly.pdbx_strand_id
1 'polypeptide(L)'
;GNGNWYYFGAHGKMTKGAQNINNKDYYFFDNGIQLRNALRRANNGYTYYYGLDGAMVKNAFVDFDDKRKQVRAFTTQGTMVVGNLHWSGHHFYFDRETGIQAKGRIVRTDDGKLHYYVAETGDMGRNVFATDSSTGKRYYFDADGNTVTGSRVIDGKTYYFNQDGSVGTAYSNRADSIIF
;
A
#
# COMPACT_ATOMS: atom_id res chain seq x y z
N GLY A 1 16.06 -35.25 -1.10
CA GLY A 1 16.27 -34.26 -0.05
C GLY A 1 14.95 -33.61 0.32
N ASN A 2 14.78 -33.16 1.55
CA ASN A 2 13.55 -32.55 2.08
C ASN A 2 13.33 -31.08 1.64
N GLY A 3 14.14 -30.57 0.68
CA GLY A 3 14.06 -29.19 0.18
C GLY A 3 14.56 -28.11 1.15
N ASN A 4 15.11 -28.48 2.32
CA ASN A 4 15.64 -27.54 3.28
C ASN A 4 17.07 -27.10 2.93
N TRP A 5 17.38 -25.84 3.19
CA TRP A 5 18.69 -25.26 2.96
C TRP A 5 19.35 -24.92 4.29
N TYR A 6 20.63 -25.20 4.38
CA TYR A 6 21.49 -24.97 5.55
C TYR A 6 22.76 -24.26 5.11
N TYR A 7 23.34 -23.48 6.00
CA TYR A 7 24.64 -22.89 5.80
C TYR A 7 25.59 -23.33 6.92
N PHE A 8 26.77 -23.76 6.53
CA PHE A 8 27.83 -24.16 7.46
C PHE A 8 28.96 -23.15 7.34
N GLY A 9 29.26 -22.48 8.44
CA GLY A 9 30.35 -21.53 8.53
C GLY A 9 31.71 -22.22 8.65
N ALA A 10 32.71 -21.46 9.07
CA ALA A 10 34.06 -21.98 9.34
C ALA A 10 33.99 -23.20 10.27
N HIS A 11 34.80 -24.20 10.00
CA HIS A 11 34.88 -25.45 10.75
C HIS A 11 33.61 -26.30 10.72
N GLY A 12 32.75 -26.13 9.72
CA GLY A 12 31.56 -26.98 9.56
C GLY A 12 30.44 -26.72 10.59
N LYS A 13 30.48 -25.63 11.34
CA LYS A 13 29.46 -25.30 12.32
C LYS A 13 28.20 -24.80 11.59
N MET A 14 27.06 -25.40 11.93
CA MET A 14 25.73 -25.00 11.40
C MET A 14 25.38 -23.58 11.87
N THR A 15 24.97 -22.74 10.94
CA THR A 15 24.63 -21.33 11.16
C THR A 15 23.17 -21.20 11.62
N LYS A 16 22.92 -20.24 12.52
CA LYS A 16 21.60 -19.92 13.09
C LYS A 16 21.43 -18.40 13.19
N GLY A 17 20.15 -17.95 13.25
CA GLY A 17 19.82 -16.55 13.41
C GLY A 17 20.05 -15.73 12.13
N ALA A 18 20.16 -14.41 12.31
CA ALA A 18 20.45 -13.47 11.23
C ALA A 18 21.94 -13.54 10.86
N GLN A 19 22.24 -13.62 9.58
CA GLN A 19 23.61 -13.74 9.05
C GLN A 19 23.76 -12.88 7.81
N ASN A 20 24.92 -12.21 7.69
CA ASN A 20 25.35 -11.60 6.45
C ASN A 20 26.37 -12.51 5.76
N ILE A 21 26.02 -12.98 4.58
CA ILE A 21 26.85 -13.88 3.78
C ILE A 21 27.00 -13.26 2.39
N ASN A 22 28.22 -12.93 1.98
CA ASN A 22 28.52 -12.30 0.71
C ASN A 22 27.65 -11.04 0.43
N ASN A 23 27.53 -10.15 1.42
CA ASN A 23 26.75 -8.90 1.38
C ASN A 23 25.23 -9.08 1.20
N LYS A 24 24.72 -10.29 1.45
CA LYS A 24 23.28 -10.56 1.54
C LYS A 24 22.92 -10.99 2.95
N ASP A 25 21.75 -10.53 3.43
CA ASP A 25 21.25 -10.88 4.74
C ASP A 25 20.32 -12.08 4.63
N TYR A 26 20.55 -13.08 5.49
CA TYR A 26 19.79 -14.32 5.58
C TYR A 26 19.32 -14.56 7.00
N TYR A 27 18.31 -15.40 7.16
CA TYR A 27 17.88 -15.87 8.46
C TYR A 27 17.78 -17.40 8.49
N PHE A 28 18.33 -18.00 9.55
CA PHE A 28 18.29 -19.43 9.79
C PHE A 28 17.59 -19.69 11.13
N PHE A 29 16.65 -20.62 11.15
CA PHE A 29 15.99 -21.04 12.38
C PHE A 29 16.95 -21.75 13.33
N ASP A 30 16.53 -22.04 14.57
CA ASP A 30 17.36 -22.72 15.56
C ASP A 30 17.76 -24.13 15.13
N ASN A 31 16.99 -24.79 14.27
CA ASN A 31 17.33 -26.05 13.62
C ASN A 31 18.21 -25.89 12.36
N GLY A 32 18.69 -24.69 12.08
CA GLY A 32 19.58 -24.38 10.97
C GLY A 32 18.88 -24.25 9.59
N ILE A 33 17.58 -24.45 9.51
CA ILE A 33 16.85 -24.31 8.23
C ILE A 33 16.78 -22.83 7.83
N GLN A 34 17.16 -22.54 6.59
CA GLN A 34 17.09 -21.20 6.00
C GLN A 34 15.62 -20.77 5.82
N LEU A 35 15.29 -19.56 6.26
CA LEU A 35 14.02 -18.93 5.96
C LEU A 35 14.00 -18.46 4.51
N ARG A 36 12.98 -18.87 3.73
CA ARG A 36 12.83 -18.55 2.32
C ARG A 36 11.38 -18.33 1.96
N ASN A 37 11.13 -17.45 0.99
CA ASN A 37 9.80 -17.11 0.46
C ASN A 37 8.79 -16.82 1.58
N ALA A 38 9.20 -16.08 2.60
CA ALA A 38 8.37 -15.85 3.77
C ALA A 38 8.65 -14.51 4.45
N LEU A 39 7.61 -13.96 5.04
CA LEU A 39 7.68 -12.81 5.95
C LEU A 39 8.12 -13.30 7.35
N ARG A 40 8.94 -12.50 8.00
CA ARG A 40 9.33 -12.69 9.39
C ARG A 40 9.20 -11.40 10.18
N ARG A 41 8.43 -11.43 11.26
CA ARG A 41 8.45 -10.37 12.26
C ARG A 41 9.63 -10.62 13.21
N ALA A 42 10.55 -9.67 13.28
CA ALA A 42 11.72 -9.76 14.16
C ALA A 42 11.43 -9.17 15.55
N ASN A 43 12.33 -9.43 16.51
CA ASN A 43 12.19 -8.95 17.89
C ASN A 43 12.22 -7.42 18.03
N ASN A 44 12.77 -6.72 17.02
CA ASN A 44 12.73 -5.26 16.94
C ASN A 44 11.36 -4.68 16.50
N GLY A 45 10.35 -5.56 16.30
CA GLY A 45 8.99 -5.18 15.92
C GLY A 45 8.78 -4.97 14.43
N TYR A 46 9.83 -4.99 13.60
CA TYR A 46 9.71 -4.86 12.15
C TYR A 46 9.50 -6.20 11.45
N THR A 47 8.86 -6.13 10.28
CA THR A 47 8.66 -7.29 9.39
C THR A 47 9.62 -7.20 8.22
N TYR A 48 10.23 -8.32 7.87
CA TYR A 48 11.17 -8.49 6.76
C TYR A 48 10.66 -9.61 5.85
N TYR A 49 11.03 -9.55 4.57
CA TYR A 49 10.77 -10.63 3.63
C TYR A 49 12.07 -11.25 3.15
N TYR A 50 12.13 -12.57 3.17
CA TYR A 50 13.23 -13.34 2.62
C TYR A 50 12.74 -14.02 1.35
N GLY A 51 13.37 -13.69 0.21
CA GLY A 51 12.96 -14.12 -1.12
C GLY A 51 13.13 -15.62 -1.37
N LEU A 52 12.89 -16.02 -2.62
CA LEU A 52 13.03 -17.42 -3.03
C LEU A 52 14.45 -17.97 -2.87
N ASP A 53 15.48 -17.13 -2.94
CA ASP A 53 16.88 -17.48 -2.68
C ASP A 53 17.25 -17.41 -1.19
N GLY A 54 16.31 -17.00 -0.33
CA GLY A 54 16.50 -16.81 1.11
C GLY A 54 17.17 -15.50 1.48
N ALA A 55 17.57 -14.67 0.51
CA ALA A 55 18.11 -13.35 0.81
C ALA A 55 17.00 -12.38 1.24
N MET A 56 17.30 -11.50 2.21
CA MET A 56 16.42 -10.42 2.61
C MET A 56 16.20 -9.45 1.46
N VAL A 57 14.93 -9.20 1.14
CA VAL A 57 14.56 -8.22 0.12
C VAL A 57 14.66 -6.82 0.67
N LYS A 58 15.31 -5.93 -0.09
CA LYS A 58 15.53 -4.53 0.25
C LYS A 58 15.21 -3.65 -0.94
N ASN A 59 14.75 -2.41 -0.67
CA ASN A 59 14.48 -1.37 -1.66
C ASN A 59 13.67 -1.88 -2.86
N ALA A 60 12.57 -2.58 -2.60
CA ALA A 60 11.78 -3.24 -3.63
C ALA A 60 10.29 -3.31 -3.29
N PHE A 61 9.48 -3.37 -4.34
CA PHE A 61 8.11 -3.83 -4.28
C PHE A 61 8.06 -5.31 -4.62
N VAL A 62 7.29 -6.08 -3.88
CA VAL A 62 7.12 -7.53 -4.07
C VAL A 62 5.65 -7.85 -4.19
N ASP A 63 5.27 -8.55 -5.25
CA ASP A 63 3.93 -9.12 -5.40
C ASP A 63 3.92 -10.55 -4.83
N PHE A 64 3.07 -10.78 -3.82
CA PHE A 64 3.01 -12.04 -3.09
C PHE A 64 1.98 -13.02 -3.63
N ASP A 65 1.07 -12.52 -4.48
CA ASP A 65 -0.02 -13.34 -5.02
C ASP A 65 -0.48 -12.80 -6.36
N ASP A 66 -0.08 -13.44 -7.43
CA ASP A 66 -0.47 -13.11 -8.81
C ASP A 66 -1.98 -13.00 -9.01
N LYS A 67 -2.78 -13.70 -8.21
CA LYS A 67 -4.24 -13.70 -8.28
C LYS A 67 -4.87 -12.52 -7.56
N ARG A 68 -4.26 -12.08 -6.46
CA ARG A 68 -4.78 -11.00 -5.61
C ARG A 68 -3.96 -9.72 -5.70
N LYS A 69 -2.80 -9.76 -6.35
CA LYS A 69 -1.87 -8.63 -6.49
C LYS A 69 -1.55 -7.98 -5.13
N GLN A 70 -1.19 -8.83 -4.17
CA GLN A 70 -0.84 -8.39 -2.81
C GLN A 70 0.59 -7.83 -2.80
N VAL A 71 0.73 -6.60 -3.24
CA VAL A 71 2.03 -5.92 -3.29
C VAL A 71 2.39 -5.38 -1.92
N ARG A 72 3.63 -5.59 -1.50
CA ARG A 72 4.27 -4.96 -0.35
C ARG A 72 5.56 -4.29 -0.76
N ALA A 73 5.96 -3.27 -0.02
CA ALA A 73 7.22 -2.58 -0.25
C ALA A 73 8.17 -2.79 0.93
N PHE A 74 9.46 -2.79 0.63
CA PHE A 74 10.53 -2.93 1.62
C PHE A 74 11.54 -1.80 1.47
N THR A 75 11.93 -1.19 2.59
CA THR A 75 12.90 -0.10 2.64
C THR A 75 14.30 -0.54 2.23
N THR A 76 15.23 0.38 2.14
CA THR A 76 16.66 0.09 1.95
C THR A 76 17.26 -0.77 3.07
N GLN A 77 16.67 -0.75 4.27
CA GLN A 77 17.04 -1.61 5.39
C GLN A 77 16.28 -2.95 5.39
N GLY A 78 15.38 -3.18 4.42
CA GLY A 78 14.58 -4.39 4.29
C GLY A 78 13.34 -4.43 5.18
N THR A 79 13.01 -3.36 5.89
CA THR A 79 11.79 -3.31 6.71
C THR A 79 10.55 -3.14 5.83
N MET A 80 9.50 -3.90 6.11
CA MET A 80 8.21 -3.76 5.41
C MET A 80 7.63 -2.37 5.64
N VAL A 81 7.22 -1.72 4.57
CA VAL A 81 6.56 -0.41 4.61
C VAL A 81 5.11 -0.57 5.06
N VAL A 82 4.67 0.35 5.94
CA VAL A 82 3.26 0.54 6.31
C VAL A 82 2.95 2.04 6.34
N GLY A 83 1.70 2.43 6.08
CA GLY A 83 1.31 3.82 5.96
C GLY A 83 1.75 4.45 4.63
N ASN A 84 2.03 5.74 4.64
CA ASN A 84 2.41 6.51 3.45
C ASN A 84 3.85 6.20 3.00
N LEU A 85 4.04 6.05 1.69
CA LEU A 85 5.34 5.94 1.04
C LEU A 85 5.41 6.93 -0.13
N HIS A 86 6.41 7.82 -0.09
CA HIS A 86 6.79 8.65 -1.24
C HIS A 86 8.02 8.02 -1.90
N TRP A 87 7.89 7.65 -3.17
CA TRP A 87 8.97 7.01 -3.90
C TRP A 87 8.96 7.42 -5.38
N SER A 88 10.07 7.92 -5.88
CA SER A 88 10.24 8.36 -7.28
C SER A 88 9.13 9.31 -7.78
N GLY A 89 8.70 10.25 -6.93
CA GLY A 89 7.65 11.22 -7.28
C GLY A 89 6.22 10.68 -7.17
N HIS A 90 6.05 9.43 -6.81
CA HIS A 90 4.76 8.78 -6.60
C HIS A 90 4.40 8.70 -5.11
N HIS A 91 3.10 8.63 -4.82
CA HIS A 91 2.57 8.55 -3.47
C HIS A 91 1.75 7.28 -3.32
N PHE A 92 2.21 6.37 -2.46
CA PHE A 92 1.57 5.09 -2.18
C PHE A 92 1.10 5.03 -0.74
N TYR A 93 0.16 4.15 -0.47
CA TYR A 93 -0.25 3.79 0.89
C TYR A 93 -0.24 2.28 1.07
N PHE A 94 0.30 1.84 2.18
CA PHE A 94 0.34 0.45 2.59
C PHE A 94 -0.45 0.28 3.89
N ASP A 95 -1.35 -0.67 3.90
CA ASP A 95 -2.17 -0.98 5.07
C ASP A 95 -1.30 -1.21 6.30
N ARG A 96 -1.67 -0.61 7.44
CA ARG A 96 -0.82 -0.61 8.63
C ARG A 96 -0.67 -1.96 9.30
N GLU A 97 -1.65 -2.85 9.13
CA GLU A 97 -1.63 -4.18 9.74
C GLU A 97 -0.97 -5.21 8.81
N THR A 98 -1.35 -5.18 7.54
CA THR A 98 -0.97 -6.20 6.56
C THR A 98 0.22 -5.82 5.69
N GLY A 99 0.56 -4.52 5.60
CA GLY A 99 1.54 -3.98 4.67
C GLY A 99 1.13 -4.11 3.20
N ILE A 100 -0.14 -4.41 2.90
CA ILE A 100 -0.62 -4.54 1.52
C ILE A 100 -0.88 -3.16 0.93
N GLN A 101 -0.38 -2.93 -0.27
CA GLN A 101 -0.57 -1.69 -1.02
C GLN A 101 -2.05 -1.41 -1.29
N ALA A 102 -2.49 -0.19 -1.04
CA ALA A 102 -3.82 0.26 -1.43
C ALA A 102 -3.88 0.37 -2.97
N LYS A 103 -4.86 -0.30 -3.58
CA LYS A 103 -5.12 -0.26 -5.02
C LYS A 103 -6.63 -0.27 -5.27
N GLY A 104 -7.12 0.56 -6.20
CA GLY A 104 -8.52 0.63 -6.58
C GLY A 104 -9.46 1.02 -5.44
N ARG A 105 -8.97 1.69 -4.40
CA ARG A 105 -9.79 2.01 -3.22
C ARG A 105 -9.48 3.38 -2.64
N ILE A 106 -10.45 3.91 -1.93
CA ILE A 106 -10.31 5.11 -1.10
C ILE A 106 -9.86 4.67 0.29
N VAL A 107 -8.88 5.37 0.84
CA VAL A 107 -8.31 5.09 2.16
C VAL A 107 -8.24 6.39 2.96
N ARG A 108 -8.57 6.31 4.26
CA ARG A 108 -8.25 7.37 5.21
C ARG A 108 -6.81 7.18 5.66
N THR A 109 -5.96 8.09 5.27
CA THR A 109 -4.52 8.03 5.55
C THR A 109 -4.18 8.61 6.92
N ASP A 110 -2.89 8.61 7.27
CA ASP A 110 -2.39 8.97 8.60
C ASP A 110 -2.64 10.45 8.97
N ASP A 111 -2.81 11.31 7.97
CA ASP A 111 -3.19 12.72 8.13
C ASP A 111 -4.69 12.93 8.36
N GLY A 112 -5.46 11.85 8.42
CA GLY A 112 -6.91 11.86 8.61
C GLY A 112 -7.72 12.18 7.37
N LYS A 113 -7.09 12.39 6.21
CA LYS A 113 -7.75 12.69 4.95
C LYS A 113 -8.09 11.43 4.16
N LEU A 114 -9.05 11.56 3.25
CA LEU A 114 -9.35 10.53 2.27
C LEU A 114 -8.50 10.75 1.03
N HIS A 115 -7.88 9.66 0.54
CA HIS A 115 -7.17 9.62 -0.74
C HIS A 115 -7.60 8.38 -1.52
N TYR A 116 -7.66 8.51 -2.84
CA TYR A 116 -7.87 7.39 -3.75
C TYR A 116 -6.54 6.87 -4.26
N TYR A 117 -6.39 5.55 -4.33
CA TYR A 117 -5.22 4.90 -4.91
C TYR A 117 -5.63 4.11 -6.15
N VAL A 118 -5.01 4.45 -7.29
CA VAL A 118 -5.36 3.92 -8.62
C VAL A 118 -5.21 2.39 -8.68
N ALA A 119 -6.14 1.71 -9.33
CA ALA A 119 -6.22 0.25 -9.32
C ALA A 119 -4.98 -0.42 -9.96
N GLU A 120 -4.49 0.14 -11.04
CA GLU A 120 -3.39 -0.43 -11.83
C GLU A 120 -2.04 -0.23 -11.12
N THR A 121 -1.78 1.00 -10.67
CA THR A 121 -0.47 1.40 -10.15
C THR A 121 -0.40 1.44 -8.63
N GLY A 122 -1.51 1.70 -7.95
CA GLY A 122 -1.55 2.03 -6.53
C GLY A 122 -1.01 3.42 -6.20
N ASP A 123 -0.72 4.26 -7.20
CA ASP A 123 -0.37 5.67 -6.98
C ASP A 123 -1.60 6.46 -6.54
N MET A 124 -1.38 7.54 -5.81
CA MET A 124 -2.46 8.43 -5.38
C MET A 124 -3.13 9.08 -6.58
N GLY A 125 -4.44 8.90 -6.70
CA GLY A 125 -5.27 9.46 -7.76
C GLY A 125 -5.42 10.97 -7.62
N ARG A 126 -5.24 11.68 -8.73
CA ARG A 126 -5.38 13.14 -8.85
C ARG A 126 -6.29 13.49 -10.01
N ASN A 127 -7.07 14.57 -9.87
CA ASN A 127 -8.04 15.04 -10.88
C ASN A 127 -8.98 13.89 -11.32
N VAL A 128 -9.50 13.11 -10.36
CA VAL A 128 -10.23 11.87 -10.64
C VAL A 128 -11.44 11.72 -9.72
N PHE A 129 -12.53 11.20 -10.28
CA PHE A 129 -13.64 10.69 -9.50
C PHE A 129 -13.39 9.24 -9.08
N ALA A 130 -13.70 8.92 -7.83
CA ALA A 130 -13.72 7.55 -7.35
C ALA A 130 -14.91 7.30 -6.44
N THR A 131 -15.39 6.05 -6.41
CA THR A 131 -16.48 5.62 -5.54
C THR A 131 -15.92 4.70 -4.46
N ASP A 132 -16.25 4.98 -3.22
CA ASP A 132 -15.95 4.10 -2.11
C ASP A 132 -16.89 2.89 -2.17
N SER A 133 -16.32 1.73 -2.40
CA SER A 133 -17.08 0.48 -2.53
C SER A 133 -17.80 0.05 -1.26
N SER A 134 -17.37 0.51 -0.08
CA SER A 134 -17.98 0.16 1.20
C SER A 134 -19.21 1.00 1.52
N THR A 135 -19.22 2.26 1.09
CA THR A 135 -20.28 3.22 1.39
C THR A 135 -21.14 3.59 0.17
N GLY A 136 -20.67 3.30 -1.05
CA GLY A 136 -21.27 3.75 -2.30
C GLY A 136 -21.10 5.26 -2.55
N LYS A 137 -20.46 6.01 -1.66
CA LYS A 137 -20.23 7.44 -1.82
C LYS A 137 -19.19 7.71 -2.90
N ARG A 138 -19.47 8.70 -3.76
CA ARG A 138 -18.57 9.16 -4.81
C ARG A 138 -17.87 10.43 -4.37
N TYR A 139 -16.57 10.54 -4.66
CA TYR A 139 -15.70 11.68 -4.34
C TYR A 139 -14.98 12.15 -5.58
N TYR A 140 -14.53 13.41 -5.57
CA TYR A 140 -13.52 13.92 -6.51
C TYR A 140 -12.25 14.26 -5.75
N PHE A 141 -11.14 13.83 -6.30
CA PHE A 141 -9.79 14.10 -5.79
C PHE A 141 -9.12 15.11 -6.71
N ASP A 142 -8.71 16.25 -6.15
CA ASP A 142 -8.12 17.37 -6.89
C ASP A 142 -6.67 17.06 -7.36
N ALA A 143 -5.99 18.09 -7.89
CA ALA A 143 -4.60 17.96 -8.35
C ALA A 143 -3.60 17.56 -7.25
N ASP A 144 -3.93 17.80 -5.99
CA ASP A 144 -3.13 17.42 -4.82
C ASP A 144 -3.58 16.07 -4.23
N GLY A 145 -4.61 15.44 -4.80
CA GLY A 145 -5.19 14.17 -4.34
C GLY A 145 -6.07 14.32 -3.11
N ASN A 146 -6.53 15.54 -2.77
CA ASN A 146 -7.45 15.80 -1.66
C ASN A 146 -8.90 15.76 -2.15
N THR A 147 -9.82 15.33 -1.26
CA THR A 147 -11.26 15.53 -1.50
C THR A 147 -11.63 17.00 -1.47
N VAL A 148 -12.60 17.39 -2.29
CA VAL A 148 -13.10 18.77 -2.38
C VAL A 148 -14.45 18.89 -1.68
N THR A 149 -14.82 20.14 -1.30
CA THR A 149 -16.12 20.47 -0.70
C THR A 149 -16.75 21.67 -1.41
N GLY A 150 -18.05 21.87 -1.25
CA GLY A 150 -18.79 22.96 -1.88
C GLY A 150 -18.94 22.81 -3.37
N SER A 151 -19.15 23.92 -4.10
CA SER A 151 -19.34 23.92 -5.54
C SER A 151 -18.00 23.88 -6.28
N ARG A 152 -17.90 23.06 -7.33
CA ARG A 152 -16.72 22.96 -8.22
C ARG A 152 -17.16 22.75 -9.66
N VAL A 153 -16.46 23.40 -10.58
CA VAL A 153 -16.59 23.12 -12.02
C VAL A 153 -15.50 22.14 -12.42
N ILE A 154 -15.90 20.99 -12.95
CA ILE A 154 -15.00 19.92 -13.39
C ILE A 154 -15.45 19.53 -14.80
N ASP A 155 -14.56 19.62 -15.78
CA ASP A 155 -14.84 19.35 -17.19
C ASP A 155 -16.09 20.09 -17.71
N GLY A 156 -16.24 21.38 -17.33
CA GLY A 156 -17.33 22.24 -17.74
C GLY A 156 -18.68 21.96 -17.07
N LYS A 157 -18.74 21.04 -16.12
CA LYS A 157 -19.95 20.70 -15.33
C LYS A 157 -19.80 21.13 -13.90
N THR A 158 -20.85 21.72 -13.33
CA THR A 158 -20.89 22.10 -11.92
C THR A 158 -21.32 20.91 -11.05
N TYR A 159 -20.51 20.59 -10.05
CA TYR A 159 -20.76 19.59 -9.03
C TYR A 159 -20.86 20.25 -7.65
N TYR A 160 -21.68 19.67 -6.77
CA TYR A 160 -21.77 20.04 -5.37
C TYR A 160 -21.23 18.90 -4.51
N PHE A 161 -20.34 19.23 -3.60
CA PHE A 161 -19.74 18.28 -2.67
C PHE A 161 -20.17 18.62 -1.25
N ASN A 162 -20.58 17.61 -0.51
CA ASN A 162 -20.94 17.71 0.90
C ASN A 162 -19.72 18.07 1.77
N GLN A 163 -19.96 18.37 3.05
CA GLN A 163 -18.87 18.66 4.00
C GLN A 163 -17.91 17.47 4.20
N ASP A 164 -18.40 16.23 3.99
CA ASP A 164 -17.57 15.02 4.04
C ASP A 164 -16.82 14.75 2.72
N GLY A 165 -16.94 15.64 1.73
CA GLY A 165 -16.32 15.56 0.41
C GLY A 165 -17.05 14.66 -0.59
N SER A 166 -18.12 13.99 -0.20
CA SER A 166 -18.92 13.17 -1.12
C SER A 166 -19.72 14.04 -2.10
N VAL A 167 -19.93 13.53 -3.32
CA VAL A 167 -20.80 14.19 -4.31
C VAL A 167 -22.21 14.28 -3.73
N GLY A 168 -22.70 15.51 -3.59
CA GLY A 168 -24.10 15.78 -3.22
C GLY A 168 -25.05 15.47 -4.37
N THR A 169 -26.32 15.27 -4.06
CA THR A 169 -27.38 15.29 -5.07
C THR A 169 -27.43 16.69 -5.64
N ALA A 170 -27.31 16.81 -6.98
CA ALA A 170 -27.55 18.07 -7.64
C ALA A 170 -28.90 18.60 -7.14
N TYR A 171 -28.91 19.79 -6.56
CA TYR A 171 -30.14 20.54 -6.49
C TYR A 171 -30.58 20.73 -7.95
N SER A 172 -31.51 19.92 -8.43
CA SER A 172 -32.27 20.27 -9.60
C SER A 172 -32.82 21.66 -9.27
N ASN A 173 -32.39 22.67 -10.05
CA ASN A 173 -33.10 23.92 -10.08
C ASN A 173 -34.55 23.58 -10.36
N ARG A 174 -35.38 23.42 -9.32
CA ARG A 174 -36.76 23.76 -9.43
C ARG A 174 -36.77 25.28 -9.51
N ALA A 175 -36.51 25.77 -10.73
CA ALA A 175 -37.05 27.04 -11.11
C ALA A 175 -38.57 26.87 -11.01
N ASP A 176 -39.13 27.38 -9.95
CA ASP A 176 -40.36 28.13 -9.84
C ASP A 176 -41.43 27.81 -10.86
N SER A 177 -42.40 27.06 -10.43
CA SER A 177 -43.77 27.41 -10.75
C SER A 177 -44.35 28.21 -9.59
N ILE A 178 -44.06 29.50 -9.53
CA ILE A 178 -44.98 30.46 -8.91
C ILE A 178 -46.13 30.58 -9.90
N ILE A 179 -47.19 29.85 -9.65
CA ILE A 179 -48.49 30.08 -10.27
C ILE A 179 -49.20 31.08 -9.36
N PHE A 180 -49.49 32.27 -9.89
CA PHE A 180 -50.39 33.23 -9.28
C PHE A 180 -51.84 32.75 -9.45
#